data_b2048b2b949c9e30171c34d7fa8ee9cb
#
_entry.id   b2048b2b949c9e30171c34d7fa8ee9cb
#
_cell.length_a   1.000
_cell.length_b   1.000
_cell.length_c   1.000
_cell.angle_alpha   90.00
_cell.angle_beta   90.00
_cell.angle_gamma   90.00
#
_symmetry.space_group_name_H-M   'P 1'
#
loop_
_entity.id
_entity.type
_entity.pdbx_description
1 polymer ?
#
loop_
_entity_poly.entity_id
_entity_poly.type
_entity_poly.pdbx_seq_one_letter_code
_entity_poly.pdbx_strand_id
1 'polypeptide(L)'
;MKTTVEIKKMGINGEGIGYINRKIVFIKGALLNEEVEIDAKQYNNKNYYFGDLIRVIKPSPMRVKNPCHANKECMGCNLLHYAYPAQLKHKKDLIKESLKKYTELDRSQIKIDQIIGMNQKNGFLTQANLPIVDFKGKVTFGIYQRETKYLTVMTGCMKQHPLINQTLLQLEEVFNNHQCKTYNDKFRTGLRFIKLRVFQDKVQVIIITGKDGLKDEVVSDIKKLKQVNGLFMSINTSKYQDFESQGYKKIFGNTKEEFICDGKKYIMSVKTTLPDHLESFEIRNKIVKTMVKGSKKIISINCENGILEMNLDQEVVAIDEKKDNIESATYNAKLLGKENIKFVYGQPIKKMVTFAKKKVYDTVIIQGVNGISNELKDTLRLGKVQTVIYMNSSTSMLAKDLQELSKYYKVEEIKAVDSHMYQSYVMQILFLFRHIDSS
;
A
#
# COMPACT_ATOMS: atom_id res chain seq x y z
N MET A 1 -28.64 -16.82 -15.09
CA MET A 1 -28.78 -18.27 -15.31
C MET A 1 -28.22 -19.00 -14.11
N LYS A 2 -29.07 -19.68 -13.37
CA LYS A 2 -28.61 -20.48 -12.22
C LYS A 2 -27.94 -21.77 -12.69
N THR A 3 -26.75 -22.05 -12.17
CA THR A 3 -25.97 -23.25 -12.52
C THR A 3 -24.94 -23.57 -11.43
N THR A 4 -24.45 -24.79 -11.43
CA THR A 4 -23.36 -25.27 -10.56
C THR A 4 -22.05 -25.22 -11.30
N VAL A 5 -20.99 -24.75 -10.62
CA VAL A 5 -19.66 -24.59 -11.19
C VAL A 5 -18.60 -25.09 -10.20
N GLU A 6 -17.65 -25.86 -10.69
CA GLU A 6 -16.43 -26.20 -9.96
C GLU A 6 -15.35 -25.15 -10.17
N ILE A 7 -14.72 -24.70 -9.09
CA ILE A 7 -13.66 -23.69 -9.12
C ILE A 7 -12.31 -24.32 -9.38
N LYS A 8 -11.72 -24.03 -10.53
CA LYS A 8 -10.46 -24.62 -11.00
C LYS A 8 -9.21 -23.81 -10.68
N LYS A 9 -9.35 -22.48 -10.45
CA LYS A 9 -8.27 -21.61 -10.03
C LYS A 9 -8.78 -20.33 -9.38
N MET A 10 -7.85 -19.56 -8.77
CA MET A 10 -8.11 -18.25 -8.23
C MET A 10 -7.63 -17.17 -9.20
N GLY A 11 -8.41 -16.09 -9.35
CA GLY A 11 -8.05 -14.92 -10.15
C GLY A 11 -7.25 -13.88 -9.36
N ILE A 12 -6.75 -12.87 -10.06
CA ILE A 12 -5.89 -11.82 -9.49
C ILE A 12 -6.60 -10.99 -8.40
N ASN A 13 -7.91 -10.80 -8.51
CA ASN A 13 -8.68 -10.08 -7.50
C ASN A 13 -9.25 -10.99 -6.40
N GLY A 14 -8.80 -12.26 -6.33
CA GLY A 14 -9.27 -13.23 -5.35
C GLY A 14 -10.61 -13.87 -5.67
N GLU A 15 -11.12 -13.70 -6.89
CA GLU A 15 -12.28 -14.41 -7.40
C GLU A 15 -11.97 -15.87 -7.74
N GLY A 16 -12.92 -16.77 -7.51
CA GLY A 16 -12.86 -18.12 -8.05
C GLY A 16 -13.12 -18.12 -9.55
N ILE A 17 -12.40 -18.93 -10.29
CA ILE A 17 -12.53 -19.10 -11.74
C ILE A 17 -12.96 -20.51 -12.05
N GLY A 18 -14.10 -20.64 -12.73
CA GLY A 18 -14.62 -21.89 -13.27
C GLY A 18 -15.02 -21.72 -14.74
N TYR A 19 -15.77 -22.68 -15.27
CA TYR A 19 -16.16 -22.70 -16.67
C TYR A 19 -17.62 -23.09 -16.86
N ILE A 20 -18.33 -22.39 -17.77
CA ILE A 20 -19.66 -22.73 -18.25
C ILE A 20 -19.57 -22.84 -19.76
N ASN A 21 -19.87 -24.02 -20.33
CA ASN A 21 -19.77 -24.26 -21.78
C ASN A 21 -18.44 -23.77 -22.39
N ARG A 22 -17.29 -24.11 -21.74
CA ARG A 22 -15.93 -23.70 -22.11
C ARG A 22 -15.63 -22.21 -21.99
N LYS A 23 -16.58 -21.38 -21.56
CA LYS A 23 -16.36 -19.96 -21.28
C LYS A 23 -16.03 -19.74 -19.82
N ILE A 24 -15.10 -18.84 -19.56
CA ILE A 24 -14.67 -18.49 -18.20
C ILE A 24 -15.83 -17.83 -17.43
N VAL A 25 -15.97 -18.20 -16.17
CA VAL A 25 -16.83 -17.49 -15.21
C VAL A 25 -16.00 -17.06 -14.01
N PHE A 26 -16.11 -15.78 -13.65
CA PHE A 26 -15.49 -15.18 -12.47
C PHE A 26 -16.52 -15.11 -11.35
N ILE A 27 -16.20 -15.68 -10.18
CA ILE A 27 -17.14 -15.82 -9.08
C ILE A 27 -16.50 -15.26 -7.80
N LYS A 28 -17.00 -14.08 -7.39
CA LYS A 28 -16.52 -13.43 -6.18
C LYS A 28 -16.91 -14.24 -4.95
N GLY A 29 -15.97 -14.44 -4.02
CA GLY A 29 -16.22 -15.19 -2.79
C GLY A 29 -16.15 -16.71 -2.91
N ALA A 30 -15.92 -17.26 -4.10
CA ALA A 30 -15.64 -18.68 -4.32
C ALA A 30 -14.14 -18.96 -4.22
N LEU A 31 -13.77 -20.15 -3.74
CA LEU A 31 -12.38 -20.57 -3.52
C LEU A 31 -12.01 -21.77 -4.39
N LEU A 32 -10.73 -21.94 -4.61
CA LEU A 32 -10.17 -23.10 -5.34
C LEU A 32 -10.70 -24.43 -4.77
N ASN A 33 -11.08 -25.35 -5.67
CA ASN A 33 -11.62 -26.68 -5.39
C ASN A 33 -13.00 -26.66 -4.70
N GLU A 34 -13.73 -25.57 -4.79
CA GLU A 34 -15.13 -25.55 -4.36
C GLU A 34 -16.08 -25.90 -5.50
N GLU A 35 -17.20 -26.51 -5.14
CA GLU A 35 -18.38 -26.61 -5.98
C GLU A 35 -19.41 -25.60 -5.48
N VAL A 36 -19.86 -24.70 -6.36
CA VAL A 36 -20.71 -23.56 -5.99
C VAL A 36 -21.91 -23.43 -6.91
N GLU A 37 -23.05 -23.05 -6.35
CA GLU A 37 -24.22 -22.62 -7.10
C GLU A 37 -24.16 -21.11 -7.28
N ILE A 38 -24.37 -20.66 -8.52
CA ILE A 38 -24.25 -19.25 -8.93
C ILE A 38 -25.43 -18.81 -9.80
N ASP A 39 -25.67 -17.49 -9.82
CA ASP A 39 -26.44 -16.87 -10.89
C ASP A 39 -25.47 -16.21 -11.89
N ALA A 40 -25.25 -16.84 -13.02
CA ALA A 40 -24.32 -16.41 -14.06
C ALA A 40 -24.96 -15.39 -14.99
N LYS A 41 -24.27 -14.25 -15.21
CA LYS A 41 -24.64 -13.17 -16.11
C LYS A 41 -23.52 -12.95 -17.13
N GLN A 42 -23.88 -12.97 -18.40
CA GLN A 42 -22.94 -12.59 -19.47
C GLN A 42 -22.92 -11.08 -19.59
N TYR A 43 -21.74 -10.47 -19.60
CA TYR A 43 -21.61 -9.02 -19.66
C TYR A 43 -21.27 -8.55 -21.09
N ASN A 44 -22.13 -7.69 -21.65
CA ASN A 44 -21.89 -6.97 -22.93
C ASN A 44 -21.30 -7.83 -24.06
N ASN A 45 -21.89 -8.98 -24.38
CA ASN A 45 -21.42 -9.90 -25.42
C ASN A 45 -19.96 -10.37 -25.31
N LYS A 46 -19.33 -10.21 -24.13
CA LYS A 46 -17.99 -10.72 -23.88
C LYS A 46 -17.98 -12.25 -23.79
N ASN A 47 -16.84 -12.85 -24.13
CA ASN A 47 -16.69 -14.31 -24.10
C ASN A 47 -16.42 -14.88 -22.69
N TYR A 48 -16.98 -14.24 -21.65
CA TYR A 48 -16.92 -14.69 -20.26
C TYR A 48 -18.17 -14.28 -19.48
N TYR A 49 -18.35 -14.89 -18.31
CA TYR A 49 -19.43 -14.61 -17.36
C TYR A 49 -18.92 -14.04 -16.07
N PHE A 50 -19.79 -13.32 -15.35
CA PHE A 50 -19.70 -13.09 -13.92
C PHE A 50 -20.78 -13.90 -13.21
N GLY A 51 -20.41 -14.59 -12.12
CA GLY A 51 -21.31 -15.37 -11.31
C GLY A 51 -21.52 -14.73 -9.93
N ASP A 52 -22.77 -14.40 -9.61
CA ASP A 52 -23.15 -14.06 -8.25
C ASP A 52 -23.26 -15.35 -7.43
N LEU A 53 -22.44 -15.49 -6.39
CA LEU A 53 -22.41 -16.69 -5.54
C LEU A 53 -23.72 -16.79 -4.74
N ILE A 54 -24.50 -17.85 -4.98
CA ILE A 54 -25.73 -18.16 -4.23
C ILE A 54 -25.38 -18.93 -2.98
N ARG A 55 -24.68 -20.06 -3.13
CA ARG A 55 -24.20 -20.90 -2.00
C ARG A 55 -23.00 -21.77 -2.41
N VAL A 56 -22.25 -22.17 -1.42
CA VAL A 56 -21.17 -23.17 -1.55
C VAL A 56 -21.79 -24.54 -1.28
N ILE A 57 -21.74 -25.43 -2.28
CA ILE A 57 -22.25 -26.81 -2.20
C ILE A 57 -21.21 -27.68 -1.50
N LYS A 58 -19.98 -27.67 -2.00
CA LYS A 58 -18.84 -28.39 -1.45
C LYS A 58 -17.73 -27.38 -1.10
N PRO A 59 -17.52 -27.10 0.18
CA PRO A 59 -16.52 -26.11 0.58
C PRO A 59 -15.09 -26.64 0.44
N SER A 60 -14.16 -25.72 0.15
CA SER A 60 -12.72 -25.99 0.25
C SER A 60 -12.32 -26.21 1.71
N PRO A 61 -11.38 -27.14 2.00
CA PRO A 61 -10.81 -27.26 3.35
C PRO A 61 -10.12 -25.97 3.84
N MET A 62 -9.77 -25.07 2.91
CA MET A 62 -9.15 -23.77 3.21
C MET A 62 -10.16 -22.65 3.42
N ARG A 63 -11.47 -22.92 3.36
CA ARG A 63 -12.50 -21.93 3.68
C ARG A 63 -12.59 -21.75 5.20
N VAL A 64 -12.57 -20.48 5.62
CA VAL A 64 -12.72 -20.10 7.04
C VAL A 64 -13.89 -19.16 7.20
N LYS A 65 -14.44 -19.06 8.43
CA LYS A 65 -15.48 -18.09 8.75
C LYS A 65 -14.90 -16.68 8.61
N ASN A 66 -15.61 -15.82 7.89
CA ASN A 66 -15.22 -14.43 7.75
C ASN A 66 -15.46 -13.67 9.07
N PRO A 67 -14.42 -13.08 9.68
CA PRO A 67 -14.55 -12.38 10.96
C PRO A 67 -15.08 -10.94 10.85
N CYS A 68 -15.17 -10.38 9.64
CA CYS A 68 -15.52 -8.98 9.42
C CYS A 68 -17.01 -8.82 9.08
N HIS A 69 -17.75 -8.05 9.90
CA HIS A 69 -19.17 -7.78 9.69
C HIS A 69 -19.43 -6.96 8.42
N ALA A 70 -18.56 -6.00 8.10
CA ALA A 70 -18.70 -5.11 6.94
C ALA A 70 -18.21 -5.72 5.61
N ASN A 71 -17.72 -6.97 5.59
CA ASN A 71 -17.05 -7.51 4.40
C ASN A 71 -17.93 -7.62 3.16
N LYS A 72 -19.22 -7.82 3.32
CA LYS A 72 -20.15 -7.92 2.17
C LYS A 72 -20.24 -6.59 1.41
N GLU A 73 -20.16 -5.48 2.12
CA GLU A 73 -20.34 -4.14 1.59
C GLU A 73 -18.98 -3.44 1.32
N CYS A 74 -18.02 -3.57 2.23
CA CYS A 74 -16.75 -2.86 2.21
C CYS A 74 -15.82 -3.28 1.06
N MET A 75 -15.85 -4.54 0.64
CA MET A 75 -14.99 -5.08 -0.43
C MET A 75 -13.47 -4.82 -0.29
N GLY A 76 -13.02 -4.23 0.81
CA GLY A 76 -11.61 -3.92 1.07
C GLY A 76 -10.73 -5.14 1.36
N CYS A 77 -11.36 -6.31 1.62
CA CYS A 77 -10.70 -7.57 1.94
C CYS A 77 -11.36 -8.70 1.16
N ASN A 78 -10.77 -9.08 0.05
CA ASN A 78 -11.35 -10.09 -0.85
C ASN A 78 -10.99 -11.54 -0.50
N LEU A 79 -10.10 -11.79 0.49
CA LEU A 79 -9.64 -13.12 0.91
C LEU A 79 -9.90 -13.45 2.38
N LEU A 80 -10.75 -12.70 3.11
CA LEU A 80 -11.03 -12.95 4.54
C LEU A 80 -11.62 -14.35 4.82
N HIS A 81 -12.29 -14.93 3.84
CA HIS A 81 -12.89 -16.26 3.92
C HIS A 81 -11.91 -17.39 3.51
N TYR A 82 -10.64 -17.07 3.22
CA TYR A 82 -9.59 -17.99 2.82
C TYR A 82 -8.52 -18.10 3.90
N ALA A 83 -8.12 -19.31 4.29
CA ALA A 83 -7.12 -19.53 5.32
C ALA A 83 -5.79 -18.83 4.96
N TYR A 84 -5.14 -18.20 5.93
CA TYR A 84 -3.98 -17.36 5.67
C TYR A 84 -2.82 -18.06 4.95
N PRO A 85 -2.44 -19.32 5.29
CA PRO A 85 -1.43 -20.04 4.51
C PRO A 85 -1.80 -20.22 3.04
N ALA A 86 -3.10 -20.42 2.75
CA ALA A 86 -3.59 -20.55 1.39
C ALA A 86 -3.58 -19.19 0.64
N GLN A 87 -3.82 -18.06 1.34
CA GLN A 87 -3.63 -16.72 0.77
C GLN A 87 -2.17 -16.51 0.33
N LEU A 88 -1.18 -16.90 1.15
CA LEU A 88 0.23 -16.75 0.81
C LEU A 88 0.62 -17.62 -0.40
N LYS A 89 0.09 -18.86 -0.47
CA LYS A 89 0.26 -19.72 -1.65
C LYS A 89 -0.33 -19.08 -2.91
N HIS A 90 -1.56 -18.58 -2.82
CA HIS A 90 -2.22 -17.88 -3.92
C HIS A 90 -1.39 -16.67 -4.41
N LYS A 91 -0.87 -15.85 -3.51
CA LYS A 91 0.00 -14.72 -3.86
C LYS A 91 1.29 -15.17 -4.57
N LYS A 92 1.89 -16.28 -4.14
CA LYS A 92 3.03 -16.88 -4.84
C LYS A 92 2.65 -17.34 -6.26
N ASP A 93 1.48 -17.95 -6.40
CA ASP A 93 0.99 -18.40 -7.70
C ASP A 93 0.69 -17.22 -8.65
N LEU A 94 0.24 -16.07 -8.13
CA LEU A 94 0.10 -14.83 -8.94
C LEU A 94 1.43 -14.34 -9.51
N ILE A 95 2.52 -14.42 -8.75
CA ILE A 95 3.87 -14.09 -9.27
C ILE A 95 4.23 -15.03 -10.42
N LYS A 96 4.08 -16.36 -10.21
CA LYS A 96 4.37 -17.37 -11.24
C LYS A 96 3.54 -17.19 -12.50
N GLU A 97 2.23 -16.92 -12.35
CA GLU A 97 1.33 -16.66 -13.48
C GLU A 97 1.72 -15.40 -14.26
N SER A 98 2.12 -14.35 -13.55
CA SER A 98 2.58 -13.11 -14.19
C SER A 98 3.87 -13.32 -14.98
N LEU A 99 4.84 -14.05 -14.42
CA LEU A 99 6.07 -14.42 -15.13
C LEU A 99 5.76 -15.29 -16.36
N LYS A 100 4.85 -16.28 -16.21
CA LYS A 100 4.42 -17.11 -17.34
C LYS A 100 3.80 -16.30 -18.49
N LYS A 101 3.02 -15.28 -18.16
CA LYS A 101 2.25 -14.51 -19.13
C LYS A 101 3.06 -13.42 -19.82
N TYR A 102 4.02 -12.83 -19.14
CA TYR A 102 4.67 -11.59 -19.56
C TYR A 102 6.18 -11.72 -19.79
N THR A 103 6.77 -12.92 -19.60
CA THR A 103 8.18 -13.15 -19.87
C THR A 103 8.38 -14.40 -20.73
N GLU A 104 9.45 -14.39 -21.53
CA GLU A 104 9.95 -15.53 -22.31
C GLU A 104 11.08 -16.27 -21.59
N LEU A 105 11.37 -15.88 -20.35
CA LEU A 105 12.48 -16.43 -19.57
C LEU A 105 12.20 -17.88 -19.16
N ASP A 106 13.28 -18.66 -19.08
CA ASP A 106 13.23 -19.99 -18.50
C ASP A 106 12.93 -19.91 -17.00
N ARG A 107 11.69 -20.20 -16.66
CA ARG A 107 11.19 -20.12 -15.27
C ARG A 107 11.78 -21.17 -14.34
N SER A 108 12.36 -22.24 -14.87
CA SER A 108 13.03 -23.26 -14.06
C SER A 108 14.25 -22.71 -13.34
N GLN A 109 14.87 -21.66 -13.91
CA GLN A 109 16.04 -20.98 -13.35
C GLN A 109 15.68 -19.84 -12.39
N ILE A 110 14.39 -19.45 -12.30
CA ILE A 110 13.94 -18.36 -11.44
C ILE A 110 13.44 -18.91 -10.13
N LYS A 111 14.23 -18.76 -9.08
CA LYS A 111 13.82 -19.13 -7.73
C LYS A 111 12.84 -18.11 -7.16
N ILE A 112 11.63 -18.58 -6.81
CA ILE A 112 10.63 -17.78 -6.10
C ILE A 112 10.47 -18.39 -4.71
N ASP A 113 10.89 -17.67 -3.68
CA ASP A 113 10.74 -18.10 -2.30
C ASP A 113 9.26 -18.13 -1.86
N GLN A 114 8.98 -18.71 -0.70
CA GLN A 114 7.67 -18.60 -0.08
C GLN A 114 7.38 -17.14 0.27
N ILE A 115 6.12 -16.73 0.11
CA ILE A 115 5.72 -15.37 0.54
C ILE A 115 5.87 -15.28 2.05
N ILE A 116 6.58 -14.26 2.51
CA ILE A 116 6.77 -14.01 3.95
C ILE A 116 5.48 -13.41 4.50
N GLY A 117 4.82 -14.18 5.35
CA GLY A 117 3.58 -13.78 6.01
C GLY A 117 3.85 -12.91 7.24
N MET A 118 2.76 -12.28 7.73
CA MET A 118 2.78 -11.43 8.91
C MET A 118 2.27 -12.16 10.14
N ASN A 119 2.82 -11.82 11.31
CA ASN A 119 2.36 -12.33 12.61
C ASN A 119 1.14 -11.54 13.08
N GLN A 120 1.19 -10.21 12.98
CA GLN A 120 0.09 -9.33 13.35
C GLN A 120 -1.01 -9.33 12.29
N LYS A 121 -2.11 -10.03 12.56
CA LYS A 121 -3.23 -10.21 11.61
C LYS A 121 -4.34 -9.18 11.75
N ASN A 122 -4.40 -8.46 12.88
CA ASN A 122 -5.40 -7.45 13.18
C ASN A 122 -4.74 -6.19 13.71
N GLY A 123 -5.37 -5.04 13.53
CA GLY A 123 -4.88 -3.79 14.09
C GLY A 123 -3.55 -3.28 13.54
N PHE A 124 -3.12 -3.75 12.38
CA PHE A 124 -1.79 -3.48 11.84
C PHE A 124 -1.69 -2.18 11.04
N LEU A 125 -2.82 -1.63 10.55
CA LEU A 125 -2.81 -0.36 9.83
C LEU A 125 -2.73 0.80 10.83
N THR A 126 -1.62 1.50 10.82
CA THR A 126 -1.35 2.65 11.70
C THR A 126 -1.82 3.97 11.11
N GLN A 127 -2.42 3.94 9.95
CA GLN A 127 -2.98 5.09 9.26
C GLN A 127 -4.36 4.78 8.69
N ALA A 128 -5.23 5.81 8.62
CA ALA A 128 -6.49 5.77 7.90
C ALA A 128 -6.73 7.09 7.16
N ASN A 129 -7.18 7.00 5.90
CA ASN A 129 -7.63 8.14 5.10
C ASN A 129 -9.06 7.83 4.65
N LEU A 130 -10.03 8.55 5.19
CA LEU A 130 -11.44 8.24 4.97
C LEU A 130 -12.21 9.48 4.51
N PRO A 131 -13.13 9.37 3.55
CA PRO A 131 -14.11 10.41 3.29
C PRO A 131 -15.06 10.57 4.48
N ILE A 132 -15.44 11.81 4.78
CA ILE A 132 -16.48 12.17 5.72
C ILE A 132 -17.77 12.34 4.92
N VAL A 133 -18.80 11.61 5.29
CA VAL A 133 -20.00 11.45 4.47
C VAL A 133 -21.27 11.61 5.30
N ASP A 134 -22.37 11.98 4.64
CA ASP A 134 -23.70 11.92 5.22
C ASP A 134 -24.30 10.52 5.03
N PHE A 135 -24.77 9.94 6.11
CA PHE A 135 -25.57 8.73 6.08
C PHE A 135 -26.81 8.88 6.95
N LYS A 136 -27.96 8.93 6.32
CA LYS A 136 -29.27 9.13 6.99
C LYS A 136 -29.30 10.38 7.87
N GLY A 137 -28.74 11.49 7.39
CA GLY A 137 -28.70 12.77 8.08
C GLY A 137 -27.66 12.91 9.19
N LYS A 138 -26.77 11.91 9.36
CA LYS A 138 -25.65 11.93 10.30
C LYS A 138 -24.32 11.96 9.57
N VAL A 139 -23.38 12.72 10.10
CA VAL A 139 -21.98 12.70 9.66
C VAL A 139 -21.33 11.41 10.12
N THR A 140 -20.70 10.68 9.22
CA THR A 140 -19.97 9.45 9.51
C THR A 140 -18.77 9.28 8.56
N PHE A 141 -18.07 8.17 8.64
CA PHE A 141 -16.92 7.84 7.79
C PHE A 141 -17.26 6.68 6.87
N GLY A 142 -16.68 6.69 5.67
CA GLY A 142 -16.95 5.65 4.70
C GLY A 142 -15.77 5.23 3.86
N ILE A 143 -15.98 4.24 3.01
CA ILE A 143 -15.07 3.83 1.96
C ILE A 143 -15.84 3.75 0.65
N TYR A 144 -15.32 4.36 -0.41
CA TYR A 144 -15.89 4.16 -1.74
C TYR A 144 -15.55 2.75 -2.22
N GLN A 145 -16.57 2.06 -2.69
CA GLN A 145 -16.37 0.77 -3.36
C GLN A 145 -15.59 0.99 -4.66
N ARG A 146 -14.61 0.14 -4.88
CA ARG A 146 -13.72 0.26 -6.04
C ARG A 146 -14.53 0.26 -7.34
N GLU A 147 -14.20 1.18 -8.24
CA GLU A 147 -14.83 1.34 -9.57
C GLU A 147 -16.33 1.69 -9.53
N THR A 148 -16.85 2.08 -8.39
CA THR A 148 -18.24 2.52 -8.23
C THR A 148 -18.30 3.86 -7.49
N LYS A 149 -19.49 4.49 -7.51
CA LYS A 149 -19.79 5.65 -6.66
C LYS A 149 -20.46 5.25 -5.33
N TYR A 150 -20.63 3.95 -5.10
CA TYR A 150 -21.27 3.46 -3.88
C TYR A 150 -20.33 3.61 -2.69
N LEU A 151 -20.88 4.16 -1.63
CA LEU A 151 -20.18 4.36 -0.36
C LEU A 151 -20.63 3.30 0.64
N THR A 152 -19.66 2.69 1.30
CA THR A 152 -19.91 1.82 2.46
C THR A 152 -19.52 2.56 3.72
N VAL A 153 -20.45 2.68 4.66
CA VAL A 153 -20.19 3.25 5.98
C VAL A 153 -19.24 2.37 6.76
N MET A 154 -18.25 2.99 7.39
CA MET A 154 -17.23 2.30 8.19
C MET A 154 -17.61 2.32 9.66
N THR A 155 -18.15 1.21 10.15
CA THR A 155 -18.48 1.00 11.57
C THR A 155 -17.31 0.43 12.40
N GLY A 156 -16.14 0.34 11.80
CA GLY A 156 -14.91 -0.24 12.35
C GLY A 156 -14.21 -1.16 11.35
N CYS A 157 -12.90 -1.24 11.41
CA CYS A 157 -12.11 -2.08 10.53
C CYS A 157 -11.13 -2.93 11.35
N MET A 158 -11.19 -4.25 11.23
CA MET A 158 -10.30 -5.15 11.95
C MET A 158 -8.82 -4.96 11.60
N LYS A 159 -8.51 -4.41 10.42
CA LYS A 159 -7.12 -4.10 10.02
C LYS A 159 -6.59 -2.82 10.65
N GLN A 160 -7.46 -1.84 10.94
CA GLN A 160 -7.06 -0.58 11.54
C GLN A 160 -6.66 -0.78 13.01
N HIS A 161 -5.65 -0.01 13.43
CA HIS A 161 -5.24 0.03 14.83
C HIS A 161 -6.44 0.38 15.73
N PRO A 162 -6.60 -0.26 16.91
CA PRO A 162 -7.74 -0.01 17.79
C PRO A 162 -7.99 1.48 18.11
N LEU A 163 -6.91 2.25 18.30
CA LEU A 163 -7.00 3.70 18.52
C LEU A 163 -7.62 4.45 17.34
N ILE A 164 -7.42 4.00 16.09
CA ILE A 164 -8.07 4.60 14.92
C ILE A 164 -9.58 4.39 15.01
N ASN A 165 -10.03 3.15 15.21
CA ASN A 165 -11.44 2.83 15.32
C ASN A 165 -12.10 3.61 16.47
N GLN A 166 -11.47 3.63 17.64
CA GLN A 166 -11.94 4.39 18.80
C GLN A 166 -12.05 5.90 18.51
N THR A 167 -11.00 6.47 17.90
CA THR A 167 -10.99 7.90 17.57
C THR A 167 -12.04 8.25 16.53
N LEU A 168 -12.28 7.41 15.52
CA LEU A 168 -13.33 7.63 14.54
C LEU A 168 -14.72 7.68 15.18
N LEU A 169 -15.04 6.73 16.08
CA LEU A 169 -16.32 6.70 16.79
C LEU A 169 -16.54 7.98 17.63
N GLN A 170 -15.52 8.41 18.38
CA GLN A 170 -15.61 9.62 19.18
C GLN A 170 -15.71 10.91 18.34
N LEU A 171 -15.00 10.97 17.21
CA LEU A 171 -15.11 12.10 16.27
C LEU A 171 -16.47 12.14 15.57
N GLU A 172 -17.05 10.99 15.25
CA GLU A 172 -18.41 10.91 14.72
C GLU A 172 -19.41 11.51 15.72
N GLU A 173 -19.29 11.16 17.01
CA GLU A 173 -20.11 11.73 18.07
C GLU A 173 -19.93 13.26 18.19
N VAL A 174 -18.68 13.74 18.24
CA VAL A 174 -18.38 15.18 18.30
C VAL A 174 -18.99 15.92 17.10
N PHE A 175 -18.81 15.41 15.88
CA PHE A 175 -19.33 16.08 14.69
C PHE A 175 -20.88 16.13 14.67
N ASN A 176 -21.55 15.09 15.12
CA ASN A 176 -23.00 15.04 15.15
C ASN A 176 -23.58 15.91 16.29
N ASN A 177 -22.95 15.95 17.48
CA ASN A 177 -23.36 16.82 18.58
C ASN A 177 -23.29 18.30 18.21
N HIS A 178 -22.31 18.70 17.41
CA HIS A 178 -22.17 20.07 16.90
C HIS A 178 -22.85 20.30 15.54
N GLN A 179 -23.68 19.36 15.09
CA GLN A 179 -24.45 19.46 13.83
C GLN A 179 -23.55 19.83 12.62
N CYS A 180 -22.34 19.32 12.60
CA CYS A 180 -21.43 19.51 11.47
C CYS A 180 -22.06 18.99 10.17
N LYS A 181 -21.68 19.58 9.06
CA LYS A 181 -22.16 19.16 7.73
C LYS A 181 -21.01 18.58 6.92
N THR A 182 -21.34 17.61 6.08
CA THR A 182 -20.40 17.08 5.10
C THR A 182 -20.16 18.09 3.98
N TYR A 183 -19.07 17.92 3.25
CA TYR A 183 -18.67 18.83 2.18
C TYR A 183 -19.74 18.97 1.10
N ASN A 184 -20.05 20.20 0.77
CA ASN A 184 -20.98 20.57 -0.30
C ASN A 184 -20.21 21.26 -1.42
N ASP A 185 -20.20 20.66 -2.61
CA ASP A 185 -19.45 21.15 -3.77
C ASP A 185 -19.94 22.54 -4.25
N LYS A 186 -21.24 22.86 -4.13
CA LYS A 186 -21.81 24.14 -4.54
C LYS A 186 -21.34 25.27 -3.64
N PHE A 187 -21.38 25.09 -2.34
CA PHE A 187 -21.00 26.11 -1.35
C PHE A 187 -19.53 26.02 -0.99
N ARG A 188 -18.85 24.91 -1.28
CA ARG A 188 -17.46 24.61 -0.92
C ARG A 188 -17.19 24.71 0.58
N THR A 189 -18.14 24.22 1.39
CA THR A 189 -18.12 24.24 2.85
C THR A 189 -18.35 22.83 3.39
N GLY A 190 -17.99 22.59 4.67
CA GLY A 190 -18.21 21.35 5.40
C GLY A 190 -16.99 20.43 5.48
N LEU A 191 -17.15 19.33 6.22
CA LEU A 191 -16.13 18.33 6.46
C LEU A 191 -16.01 17.40 5.23
N ARG A 192 -14.78 17.15 4.76
CA ARG A 192 -14.56 16.43 3.51
C ARG A 192 -13.87 15.09 3.68
N PHE A 193 -12.73 15.07 4.35
CA PHE A 193 -11.93 13.87 4.61
C PHE A 193 -11.28 13.95 5.99
N ILE A 194 -10.91 12.78 6.50
CA ILE A 194 -10.10 12.67 7.70
C ILE A 194 -8.90 11.77 7.43
N LYS A 195 -7.74 12.15 7.96
CA LYS A 195 -6.55 11.32 8.03
C LYS A 195 -6.16 11.14 9.49
N LEU A 196 -6.03 9.90 9.91
CA LEU A 196 -5.56 9.52 11.24
C LEU A 196 -4.22 8.83 11.13
N ARG A 197 -3.32 9.11 12.08
CA ARG A 197 -1.99 8.48 12.16
C ARG A 197 -1.72 8.11 13.60
N VAL A 198 -1.32 6.87 13.84
CA VAL A 198 -0.99 6.37 15.18
C VAL A 198 0.52 6.45 15.40
N PHE A 199 0.91 7.04 16.50
CA PHE A 199 2.26 7.08 17.02
C PHE A 199 2.23 6.51 18.43
N GLN A 200 2.71 5.28 18.61
CA GLN A 200 2.63 4.55 19.89
C GLN A 200 1.19 4.46 20.43
N ASP A 201 0.88 5.17 21.51
CA ASP A 201 -0.43 5.22 22.16
C ASP A 201 -1.24 6.50 21.85
N LYS A 202 -0.80 7.28 20.86
CA LYS A 202 -1.41 8.56 20.49
C LYS A 202 -1.83 8.59 19.01
N VAL A 203 -2.81 9.44 18.76
CA VAL A 203 -3.37 9.67 17.42
C VAL A 203 -3.20 11.12 17.01
N GLN A 204 -2.59 11.33 15.87
CA GLN A 204 -2.57 12.60 15.17
C GLN A 204 -3.75 12.65 14.20
N VAL A 205 -4.59 13.68 14.31
CA VAL A 205 -5.80 13.89 13.51
C VAL A 205 -5.57 15.02 12.51
N ILE A 206 -5.88 14.76 11.25
CA ILE A 206 -5.87 15.76 10.19
C ILE A 206 -7.24 15.79 9.55
N ILE A 207 -7.93 16.92 9.57
CA ILE A 207 -9.26 17.09 8.98
C ILE A 207 -9.15 18.00 7.77
N ILE A 208 -9.67 17.52 6.65
CA ILE A 208 -9.77 18.29 5.42
C ILE A 208 -11.19 18.87 5.34
N THR A 209 -11.28 20.19 5.24
CA THR A 209 -12.55 20.92 5.24
C THR A 209 -12.74 21.76 3.97
N GLY A 210 -13.94 22.28 3.78
CA GLY A 210 -14.19 23.40 2.90
C GLY A 210 -13.65 24.72 3.48
N LYS A 211 -14.04 25.81 2.88
CA LYS A 211 -13.57 27.17 3.23
C LYS A 211 -13.98 27.65 4.63
N ASP A 212 -15.00 27.03 5.23
CA ASP A 212 -15.53 27.35 6.55
C ASP A 212 -14.67 26.83 7.72
N GLY A 213 -13.80 25.84 7.48
CA GLY A 213 -12.91 25.29 8.50
C GLY A 213 -13.63 24.50 9.59
N LEU A 214 -13.07 24.53 10.80
CA LEU A 214 -13.63 23.87 12.00
C LEU A 214 -14.11 24.94 12.99
N LYS A 215 -15.25 24.69 13.62
CA LYS A 215 -15.78 25.50 14.71
C LYS A 215 -14.98 25.31 15.99
N ASP A 216 -14.86 26.36 16.81
CA ASP A 216 -14.07 26.32 18.04
C ASP A 216 -14.58 25.30 19.06
N GLU A 217 -15.90 25.09 19.13
CA GLU A 217 -16.54 24.10 20.01
C GLU A 217 -16.15 22.67 19.61
N VAL A 218 -16.10 22.38 18.29
CA VAL A 218 -15.64 21.11 17.76
C VAL A 218 -14.15 20.87 18.11
N VAL A 219 -13.33 21.90 17.94
CA VAL A 219 -11.90 21.83 18.31
C VAL A 219 -11.74 21.59 19.83
N SER A 220 -12.54 22.27 20.65
CA SER A 220 -12.53 22.11 22.11
C SER A 220 -12.84 20.68 22.52
N ASP A 221 -13.86 20.04 21.91
CA ASP A 221 -14.21 18.67 22.26
C ASP A 221 -13.21 17.64 21.71
N ILE A 222 -12.67 17.84 20.52
CA ILE A 222 -11.57 17.00 20.01
C ILE A 222 -10.36 17.04 20.94
N LYS A 223 -10.03 18.20 21.51
CA LYS A 223 -8.91 18.37 22.45
C LYS A 223 -9.09 17.59 23.76
N LYS A 224 -10.33 17.25 24.15
CA LYS A 224 -10.63 16.44 25.35
C LYS A 224 -10.39 14.94 25.13
N LEU A 225 -10.25 14.48 23.88
CA LEU A 225 -10.01 13.07 23.55
C LEU A 225 -8.58 12.67 23.95
N LYS A 226 -8.45 11.86 25.01
CA LYS A 226 -7.16 11.54 25.68
C LYS A 226 -6.10 10.95 24.76
N GLN A 227 -6.50 10.20 23.73
CA GLN A 227 -5.59 9.61 22.76
C GLN A 227 -5.18 10.58 21.66
N VAL A 228 -5.87 11.70 21.46
CA VAL A 228 -5.54 12.69 20.41
C VAL A 228 -4.47 13.65 20.93
N ASN A 229 -3.27 13.59 20.35
CA ASN A 229 -2.15 14.46 20.73
C ASN A 229 -1.89 15.61 19.76
N GLY A 230 -2.60 15.64 18.62
CA GLY A 230 -2.47 16.71 17.65
C GLY A 230 -3.63 16.79 16.68
N LEU A 231 -4.08 18.01 16.40
CA LEU A 231 -5.11 18.32 15.41
C LEU A 231 -4.55 19.30 14.37
N PHE A 232 -4.69 18.91 13.13
CA PHE A 232 -4.33 19.70 11.95
C PHE A 232 -5.52 19.84 11.02
N MET A 233 -5.57 20.92 10.28
CA MET A 233 -6.62 21.20 9.32
C MET A 233 -6.02 21.57 7.97
N SER A 234 -6.62 21.10 6.90
CA SER A 234 -6.34 21.54 5.53
C SER A 234 -7.64 22.02 4.88
N ILE A 235 -7.62 23.18 4.27
CA ILE A 235 -8.75 23.68 3.48
C ILE A 235 -8.52 23.25 2.04
N ASN A 236 -9.38 22.36 1.53
CA ASN A 236 -9.31 21.89 0.16
C ASN A 236 -10.67 21.94 -0.51
N THR A 237 -10.82 22.92 -1.40
CA THR A 237 -12.04 23.13 -2.21
C THR A 237 -11.86 22.73 -3.68
N SER A 238 -10.75 22.06 -4.03
CA SER A 238 -10.48 21.57 -5.38
C SER A 238 -11.40 20.38 -5.73
N LYS A 239 -11.54 20.09 -7.02
CA LYS A 239 -12.25 18.88 -7.48
C LYS A 239 -11.45 17.60 -7.21
N TYR A 240 -10.15 17.72 -6.93
CA TYR A 240 -9.26 16.57 -6.74
C TYR A 240 -9.18 16.17 -5.27
N GLN A 241 -9.04 14.88 -5.01
CA GLN A 241 -8.79 14.32 -3.68
C GLN A 241 -7.32 14.48 -3.29
N ASP A 242 -6.86 15.71 -3.22
CA ASP A 242 -5.51 16.02 -2.80
C ASP A 242 -5.54 16.54 -1.36
N PHE A 243 -5.02 15.74 -0.45
CA PHE A 243 -4.99 16.05 0.98
C PHE A 243 -3.83 16.96 1.40
N GLU A 244 -2.82 17.14 0.54
CA GLU A 244 -1.52 17.70 0.94
C GLU A 244 -1.17 19.00 0.24
N SER A 245 -1.71 19.28 -0.96
CA SER A 245 -1.30 20.41 -1.80
C SER A 245 -1.52 21.77 -1.16
N GLN A 246 -2.55 21.90 -0.31
CA GLN A 246 -2.87 23.15 0.39
C GLN A 246 -2.14 23.31 1.74
N GLY A 247 -1.32 22.33 2.09
CA GLY A 247 -0.63 22.28 3.37
C GLY A 247 -1.56 22.02 4.57
N TYR A 248 -0.97 21.99 5.76
CA TYR A 248 -1.69 21.76 7.01
C TYR A 248 -1.50 22.92 7.98
N LYS A 249 -2.60 23.50 8.45
CA LYS A 249 -2.62 24.43 9.57
C LYS A 249 -2.65 23.65 10.88
N LYS A 250 -1.69 23.85 11.76
CA LYS A 250 -1.72 23.31 13.11
C LYS A 250 -2.81 24.01 13.91
N ILE A 251 -3.71 23.25 14.52
CA ILE A 251 -4.73 23.74 15.46
C ILE A 251 -4.18 23.59 16.88
N PHE A 252 -3.75 22.37 17.26
CA PHE A 252 -3.01 22.13 18.50
C PHE A 252 -2.08 20.90 18.35
N GLY A 253 -1.24 20.66 19.37
CA GLY A 253 -0.34 19.52 19.44
C GLY A 253 1.02 19.74 18.76
N ASN A 254 1.78 18.67 18.60
CA ASN A 254 3.12 18.70 18.06
C ASN A 254 3.10 18.48 16.54
N THR A 255 3.97 19.17 15.82
CA THR A 255 4.16 18.97 14.37
C THR A 255 5.11 17.82 14.06
N LYS A 256 5.79 17.30 15.06
CA LYS A 256 6.73 16.20 14.98
C LYS A 256 6.40 15.17 16.06
N GLU A 257 6.39 13.89 15.68
CA GLU A 257 6.08 12.77 16.55
C GLU A 257 7.20 11.73 16.52
N GLU A 258 7.37 11.02 17.61
CA GLU A 258 8.29 9.90 17.69
C GLU A 258 7.69 8.66 16.99
N PHE A 259 8.47 8.08 16.10
CA PHE A 259 8.13 6.84 15.42
C PHE A 259 9.20 5.79 15.72
N ILE A 260 8.79 4.63 16.20
CA ILE A 260 9.70 3.52 16.50
C ILE A 260 9.65 2.50 15.40
N CYS A 261 10.82 2.13 14.86
CA CYS A 261 10.98 1.11 13.84
C CYS A 261 12.29 0.34 14.07
N ASP A 262 12.26 -0.98 14.06
CA ASP A 262 13.41 -1.85 14.36
C ASP A 262 14.14 -1.43 15.67
N GLY A 263 13.38 -1.05 16.72
CA GLY A 263 13.88 -0.62 18.01
C GLY A 263 14.59 0.74 18.01
N LYS A 264 14.62 1.46 16.89
CA LYS A 264 15.20 2.81 16.78
C LYS A 264 14.11 3.87 16.77
N LYS A 265 14.44 5.03 17.32
CA LYS A 265 13.58 6.19 17.38
C LYS A 265 13.85 7.12 16.21
N TYR A 266 12.80 7.50 15.49
CA TYR A 266 12.79 8.48 14.41
C TYR A 266 11.80 9.59 14.74
N ILE A 267 12.04 10.78 14.20
CA ILE A 267 11.13 11.93 14.32
C ILE A 267 10.45 12.17 12.99
N MET A 268 9.14 12.11 12.96
CA MET A 268 8.31 12.24 11.77
C MET A 268 7.48 13.52 11.82
N SER A 269 7.50 14.31 10.75
CA SER A 269 6.60 15.46 10.61
C SER A 269 5.19 15.00 10.24
N VAL A 270 4.23 15.90 10.35
CA VAL A 270 2.83 15.64 9.97
C VAL A 270 2.65 15.22 8.50
N LYS A 271 3.59 15.58 7.63
CA LYS A 271 3.55 15.27 6.19
C LYS A 271 4.49 14.13 5.77
N THR A 272 5.38 13.68 6.66
CA THR A 272 6.29 12.57 6.35
C THR A 272 5.50 11.29 6.05
N THR A 273 5.84 10.60 4.99
CA THR A 273 5.26 9.30 4.64
C THR A 273 5.58 8.27 5.73
N LEU A 274 4.56 7.57 6.23
CA LEU A 274 4.71 6.45 7.16
C LEU A 274 4.37 5.14 6.46
N PRO A 275 4.95 4.01 6.89
CA PRO A 275 4.52 2.69 6.41
C PRO A 275 3.10 2.37 6.91
N ASP A 276 2.28 1.79 6.04
CA ASP A 276 0.93 1.36 6.42
C ASP A 276 0.96 0.15 7.36
N HIS A 277 1.93 -0.75 7.17
CA HIS A 277 2.12 -1.96 7.96
C HIS A 277 3.57 -2.04 8.44
N LEU A 278 3.81 -1.75 9.72
CA LEU A 278 5.16 -1.65 10.29
C LEU A 278 5.94 -2.97 10.18
N GLU A 279 5.36 -4.11 10.59
CA GLU A 279 6.03 -5.40 10.52
C GLU A 279 6.51 -5.75 9.10
N SER A 280 5.66 -5.52 8.09
CA SER A 280 6.04 -5.80 6.69
C SER A 280 7.16 -4.86 6.20
N PHE A 281 7.14 -3.61 6.66
CA PHE A 281 8.16 -2.62 6.34
C PHE A 281 9.52 -3.00 6.93
N GLU A 282 9.55 -3.42 8.19
CA GLU A 282 10.77 -3.89 8.88
C GLU A 282 11.34 -5.15 8.21
N ILE A 283 10.50 -6.14 7.88
CA ILE A 283 10.93 -7.35 7.17
C ILE A 283 11.50 -7.00 5.80
N ARG A 284 10.83 -6.13 5.02
CA ARG A 284 11.30 -5.66 3.73
C ARG A 284 12.69 -5.02 3.84
N ASN A 285 12.87 -4.13 4.82
CA ASN A 285 14.13 -3.43 5.02
C ASN A 285 15.28 -4.40 5.36
N LYS A 286 15.01 -5.43 6.18
CA LYS A 286 15.99 -6.48 6.49
C LYS A 286 16.38 -7.30 5.24
N ILE A 287 15.42 -7.59 4.37
CA ILE A 287 15.68 -8.28 3.10
C ILE A 287 16.58 -7.41 2.22
N VAL A 288 16.25 -6.13 2.02
CA VAL A 288 17.05 -5.21 1.22
C VAL A 288 18.46 -5.07 1.78
N LYS A 289 18.59 -4.91 3.11
CA LYS A 289 19.91 -4.88 3.77
C LYS A 289 20.75 -6.13 3.45
N THR A 290 20.12 -7.29 3.35
CA THR A 290 20.81 -8.53 2.95
C THR A 290 21.21 -8.53 1.47
N MET A 291 20.32 -8.05 0.59
CA MET A 291 20.56 -8.00 -0.86
C MET A 291 21.71 -7.05 -1.25
N VAL A 292 21.94 -5.99 -0.47
CA VAL A 292 23.03 -5.02 -0.73
C VAL A 292 24.37 -5.36 -0.07
N LYS A 293 24.54 -6.51 0.58
CA LYS A 293 25.80 -6.88 1.30
C LYS A 293 26.94 -6.86 0.34
N GLY A 294 27.20 -6.83 -0.67
CA GLY A 294 28.40 -6.70 -1.54
C GLY A 294 28.54 -5.32 -2.17
N SER A 295 27.55 -4.46 -1.98
CA SER A 295 27.52 -3.12 -2.56
C SER A 295 28.42 -2.16 -1.78
N LYS A 296 28.98 -1.16 -2.47
CA LYS A 296 29.80 -0.10 -1.87
C LYS A 296 29.08 1.24 -1.90
N LYS A 297 28.52 1.61 -3.07
CA LYS A 297 27.88 2.90 -3.30
C LYS A 297 26.52 2.72 -3.96
N ILE A 298 25.50 3.19 -3.29
CA ILE A 298 24.09 2.95 -3.65
C ILE A 298 23.40 4.25 -4.05
N ILE A 299 22.60 4.21 -5.10
CA ILE A 299 21.54 5.19 -5.36
C ILE A 299 20.20 4.57 -4.98
N SER A 300 19.42 5.21 -4.10
CA SER A 300 18.06 4.82 -3.77
C SER A 300 17.07 5.87 -4.27
N ILE A 301 16.09 5.47 -5.04
CA ILE A 301 15.04 6.37 -5.56
C ILE A 301 13.68 6.07 -4.92
N ASN A 302 12.91 7.15 -4.66
CA ASN A 302 11.69 7.16 -3.86
C ASN A 302 11.93 6.64 -2.43
N CYS A 303 12.94 7.20 -1.74
CA CYS A 303 13.37 6.76 -0.42
C CYS A 303 12.36 7.04 0.70
N GLU A 304 11.29 7.79 0.43
CA GLU A 304 10.25 8.15 1.39
C GLU A 304 10.84 8.76 2.68
N ASN A 305 10.57 8.15 3.83
CA ASN A 305 11.07 8.62 5.14
C ASN A 305 12.56 8.32 5.39
N GLY A 306 13.24 7.64 4.48
CA GLY A 306 14.68 7.34 4.55
C GLY A 306 15.08 6.28 5.57
N ILE A 307 14.13 5.61 6.25
CA ILE A 307 14.45 4.61 7.30
C ILE A 307 15.22 3.41 6.72
N LEU A 308 14.85 2.96 5.52
CA LEU A 308 15.59 1.88 4.86
C LEU A 308 17.07 2.25 4.73
N GLU A 309 17.34 3.42 4.15
CA GLU A 309 18.67 3.89 3.83
C GLU A 309 19.49 4.12 5.11
N MET A 310 18.89 4.67 6.18
CA MET A 310 19.54 4.85 7.48
C MET A 310 19.95 3.53 8.17
N ASN A 311 19.41 2.40 7.71
CA ASN A 311 19.80 1.07 8.18
C ASN A 311 20.84 0.36 7.30
N LEU A 312 21.30 1.01 6.21
CA LEU A 312 22.38 0.53 5.36
C LEU A 312 23.75 1.01 5.88
N ASP A 313 24.78 0.22 5.58
CA ASP A 313 26.16 0.50 6.01
C ASP A 313 27.01 1.09 4.87
N GLN A 314 26.49 1.08 3.64
CA GLN A 314 27.12 1.58 2.41
C GLN A 314 27.03 3.11 2.29
N GLU A 315 27.80 3.71 1.38
CA GLU A 315 27.57 5.09 0.95
C GLU A 315 26.28 5.17 0.13
N VAL A 316 25.31 5.99 0.56
CA VAL A 316 24.00 6.08 -0.08
C VAL A 316 23.69 7.50 -0.53
N VAL A 317 23.21 7.64 -1.77
CA VAL A 317 22.46 8.82 -2.23
C VAL A 317 21.00 8.43 -2.32
N ALA A 318 20.16 9.00 -1.46
CA ALA A 318 18.74 8.72 -1.36
C ALA A 318 17.92 9.89 -1.88
N ILE A 319 17.00 9.63 -2.80
CA ILE A 319 16.28 10.66 -3.56
C ILE A 319 14.77 10.49 -3.37
N ASP A 320 14.07 11.59 -3.09
CA ASP A 320 12.60 11.62 -3.03
C ASP A 320 12.08 12.96 -3.56
N GLU A 321 10.88 12.94 -4.13
CA GLU A 321 10.22 14.15 -4.65
C GLU A 321 9.41 14.91 -3.61
N LYS A 322 9.20 14.34 -2.42
CA LYS A 322 8.53 15.00 -1.30
C LYS A 322 9.56 15.68 -0.40
N LYS A 323 9.51 17.01 -0.35
CA LYS A 323 10.42 17.80 0.47
C LYS A 323 10.37 17.42 1.95
N ASP A 324 9.17 17.22 2.50
CA ASP A 324 8.96 16.85 3.90
C ASP A 324 9.59 15.48 4.26
N ASN A 325 9.62 14.54 3.30
CA ASN A 325 10.31 13.26 3.47
C ASN A 325 11.82 13.48 3.62
N ILE A 326 12.41 14.26 2.72
CA ILE A 326 13.86 14.56 2.72
C ILE A 326 14.27 15.36 3.96
N GLU A 327 13.48 16.34 4.39
CA GLU A 327 13.73 17.11 5.60
C GLU A 327 13.71 16.21 6.86
N SER A 328 12.70 15.34 6.98
CA SER A 328 12.61 14.38 8.09
C SER A 328 13.75 13.36 8.05
N ALA A 329 14.07 12.81 6.89
CA ALA A 329 15.16 11.85 6.71
C ALA A 329 16.53 12.47 7.06
N THR A 330 16.80 13.69 6.59
CA THR A 330 18.04 14.42 6.90
C THR A 330 18.17 14.72 8.40
N TYR A 331 17.08 15.12 9.05
CA TYR A 331 17.05 15.35 10.49
C TYR A 331 17.35 14.05 11.27
N ASN A 332 16.69 12.95 10.92
CA ASN A 332 16.89 11.66 11.57
C ASN A 332 18.29 11.08 11.35
N ALA A 333 18.86 11.26 10.15
CA ALA A 333 20.23 10.84 9.89
C ALA A 333 21.23 11.53 10.82
N LYS A 334 21.09 12.84 11.02
CA LYS A 334 21.91 13.59 11.99
C LYS A 334 21.70 13.09 13.42
N LEU A 335 20.45 12.87 13.82
CA LEU A 335 20.09 12.37 15.15
C LEU A 335 20.72 10.99 15.44
N LEU A 336 20.82 10.15 14.40
CA LEU A 336 21.39 8.81 14.49
C LEU A 336 22.90 8.73 14.16
N GLY A 337 23.57 9.86 13.95
CA GLY A 337 24.99 9.93 13.58
C GLY A 337 25.33 9.24 12.24
N LYS A 338 24.40 9.29 11.26
CA LYS A 338 24.59 8.66 9.94
C LYS A 338 25.21 9.65 8.96
N GLU A 339 26.52 9.53 8.74
CA GLU A 339 27.28 10.39 7.82
C GLU A 339 27.43 9.78 6.41
N ASN A 340 27.17 8.49 6.28
CA ASN A 340 27.31 7.74 5.02
C ASN A 340 26.13 7.95 4.04
N ILE A 341 25.15 8.81 4.36
CA ILE A 341 23.94 8.99 3.56
C ILE A 341 23.74 10.44 3.17
N LYS A 342 23.48 10.68 1.88
CA LYS A 342 23.09 11.98 1.34
C LYS A 342 21.65 11.92 0.87
N PHE A 343 20.74 12.65 1.54
CA PHE A 343 19.36 12.83 1.10
C PHE A 343 19.25 13.98 0.10
N VAL A 344 18.51 13.76 -0.99
CA VAL A 344 18.40 14.69 -2.12
C VAL A 344 16.94 14.89 -2.52
N TYR A 345 16.44 16.10 -2.41
CA TYR A 345 15.12 16.49 -2.91
C TYR A 345 15.10 16.64 -4.43
N GLY A 346 14.09 16.11 -5.09
CA GLY A 346 13.81 16.35 -6.51
C GLY A 346 13.25 15.12 -7.21
N GLN A 347 12.99 15.26 -8.51
CA GLN A 347 12.45 14.16 -9.32
C GLN A 347 13.42 12.98 -9.35
N PRO A 348 13.02 11.79 -8.88
CA PRO A 348 13.96 10.71 -8.58
C PRO A 348 14.76 10.25 -9.79
N ILE A 349 14.11 10.00 -10.93
CA ILE A 349 14.79 9.51 -12.16
C ILE A 349 15.76 10.57 -12.68
N LYS A 350 15.35 11.85 -12.80
CA LYS A 350 16.24 12.93 -13.28
C LYS A 350 17.47 13.10 -12.39
N LYS A 351 17.28 13.04 -11.07
CA LYS A 351 18.41 13.11 -10.13
C LYS A 351 19.29 11.88 -10.22
N MET A 352 18.70 10.68 -10.33
CA MET A 352 19.44 9.45 -10.53
C MET A 352 20.37 9.52 -11.76
N VAL A 353 19.88 10.02 -12.92
CA VAL A 353 20.70 10.22 -14.13
C VAL A 353 21.95 11.03 -13.82
N THR A 354 21.83 12.10 -13.05
CA THR A 354 22.95 12.96 -12.68
C THR A 354 24.00 12.23 -11.84
N PHE A 355 23.57 11.37 -10.91
CA PHE A 355 24.48 10.60 -10.06
C PHE A 355 25.07 9.41 -10.80
N ALA A 356 24.29 8.67 -11.59
CA ALA A 356 24.73 7.50 -12.34
C ALA A 356 25.82 7.84 -13.38
N LYS A 357 25.77 9.04 -14.00
CA LYS A 357 26.82 9.52 -14.92
C LYS A 357 28.23 9.54 -14.32
N LYS A 358 28.34 9.62 -13.01
CA LYS A 358 29.64 9.56 -12.31
C LYS A 358 30.30 8.17 -12.36
N LYS A 359 29.53 7.11 -12.68
CA LYS A 359 29.98 5.72 -12.80
C LYS A 359 30.70 5.16 -11.54
N VAL A 360 30.35 5.69 -10.36
CA VAL A 360 30.93 5.27 -9.07
C VAL A 360 29.94 4.48 -8.22
N TYR A 361 28.67 4.41 -8.65
CA TYR A 361 27.61 3.69 -7.95
C TYR A 361 27.47 2.31 -8.57
N ASP A 362 27.63 1.28 -7.76
CA ASP A 362 27.52 -0.12 -8.19
C ASP A 362 26.08 -0.67 -8.04
N THR A 363 25.26 -0.03 -7.23
CA THR A 363 23.93 -0.53 -6.87
C THR A 363 22.86 0.55 -6.97
N VAL A 364 21.68 0.16 -7.45
CA VAL A 364 20.48 1.01 -7.46
C VAL A 364 19.32 0.29 -6.78
N ILE A 365 18.67 0.99 -5.84
CA ILE A 365 17.41 0.56 -5.22
C ILE A 365 16.28 1.38 -5.85
N ILE A 366 15.29 0.70 -6.41
CA ILE A 366 14.15 1.30 -7.09
C ILE A 366 12.88 0.95 -6.33
N GLN A 367 12.19 1.95 -5.77
CA GLN A 367 10.96 1.79 -5.00
C GLN A 367 9.80 2.51 -5.69
N GLY A 368 8.59 1.92 -5.67
CA GLY A 368 7.34 2.60 -5.96
C GLY A 368 7.21 3.29 -7.33
N VAL A 369 7.93 2.81 -8.36
CA VAL A 369 7.80 3.36 -9.73
C VAL A 369 6.67 2.67 -10.49
N ASN A 370 6.05 3.39 -11.43
CA ASN A 370 5.04 2.85 -12.34
C ASN A 370 5.69 2.23 -13.59
N GLY A 371 6.49 1.18 -13.37
CA GLY A 371 7.25 0.53 -14.42
C GLY A 371 8.61 1.19 -14.69
N ILE A 372 9.47 0.50 -15.43
CA ILE A 372 10.81 0.95 -15.79
C ILE A 372 10.77 1.70 -17.12
N SER A 373 10.91 3.03 -17.07
CA SER A 373 10.99 3.88 -18.26
C SER A 373 12.28 3.63 -19.06
N ASN A 374 12.28 4.01 -20.35
CA ASN A 374 13.48 3.94 -21.18
C ASN A 374 14.62 4.78 -20.60
N GLU A 375 14.32 5.98 -20.06
CA GLU A 375 15.31 6.83 -19.37
C GLU A 375 15.96 6.10 -18.19
N LEU A 376 15.18 5.35 -17.41
CA LEU A 376 15.70 4.58 -16.28
C LEU A 376 16.56 3.41 -16.77
N LYS A 377 16.14 2.64 -17.80
CA LYS A 377 16.91 1.55 -18.41
C LYS A 377 18.26 2.05 -18.93
N ASP A 378 18.25 3.13 -19.70
CA ASP A 378 19.47 3.72 -20.25
C ASP A 378 20.41 4.23 -19.15
N THR A 379 19.83 4.79 -18.08
CA THR A 379 20.62 5.25 -16.93
C THR A 379 21.32 4.10 -16.21
N LEU A 380 20.64 2.98 -16.01
CA LEU A 380 21.24 1.78 -15.41
C LEU A 380 22.42 1.25 -16.25
N ARG A 381 22.20 1.14 -17.55
CA ARG A 381 23.21 0.67 -18.52
C ARG A 381 24.41 1.61 -18.62
N LEU A 382 24.18 2.90 -18.88
CA LEU A 382 25.24 3.91 -19.04
C LEU A 382 25.99 4.18 -17.74
N GLY A 383 25.32 4.04 -16.61
CA GLY A 383 25.90 4.15 -15.27
C GLY A 383 26.78 2.96 -14.88
N LYS A 384 26.80 1.88 -15.67
CA LYS A 384 27.48 0.60 -15.35
C LYS A 384 27.05 0.03 -14.00
N VAL A 385 25.75 0.14 -13.69
CA VAL A 385 25.16 -0.39 -12.46
C VAL A 385 25.22 -1.91 -12.49
N GLN A 386 25.82 -2.51 -11.48
CA GLN A 386 26.00 -3.97 -11.42
C GLN A 386 24.83 -4.66 -10.70
N THR A 387 24.25 -4.00 -9.72
CA THR A 387 23.15 -4.56 -8.91
C THR A 387 21.93 -3.65 -8.97
N VAL A 388 20.77 -4.22 -9.26
CA VAL A 388 19.49 -3.51 -9.18
C VAL A 388 18.58 -4.25 -8.22
N ILE A 389 18.07 -3.55 -7.21
CA ILE A 389 16.98 -4.03 -6.35
C ILE A 389 15.72 -3.28 -6.75
N TYR A 390 14.78 -3.99 -7.34
CA TYR A 390 13.52 -3.41 -7.81
C TYR A 390 12.35 -3.87 -6.95
N MET A 391 11.62 -2.93 -6.36
CA MET A 391 10.50 -3.19 -5.46
C MET A 391 9.22 -2.59 -6.02
N ASN A 392 8.18 -3.43 -6.12
CA ASN A 392 6.84 -3.00 -6.53
C ASN A 392 5.79 -3.95 -5.95
N SER A 393 4.53 -3.54 -5.95
CA SER A 393 3.40 -4.38 -5.54
C SER A 393 2.65 -5.05 -6.69
N SER A 394 2.88 -4.62 -7.93
CA SER A 394 2.20 -5.16 -9.12
C SER A 394 2.99 -6.30 -9.75
N THR A 395 2.49 -7.54 -9.66
CA THR A 395 3.11 -8.73 -10.25
C THR A 395 3.24 -8.63 -11.77
N SER A 396 2.22 -8.09 -12.44
CA SER A 396 2.21 -7.97 -13.90
C SER A 396 3.17 -6.89 -14.42
N MET A 397 3.29 -5.78 -13.69
CA MET A 397 4.24 -4.72 -14.03
C MET A 397 5.67 -5.22 -13.85
N LEU A 398 5.96 -5.82 -12.70
CA LEU A 398 7.28 -6.40 -12.43
C LEU A 398 7.68 -7.45 -13.46
N ALA A 399 6.76 -8.31 -13.90
CA ALA A 399 7.07 -9.32 -14.93
C ALA A 399 7.39 -8.68 -16.29
N LYS A 400 6.66 -7.62 -16.68
CA LYS A 400 6.97 -6.88 -17.92
C LYS A 400 8.32 -6.17 -17.84
N ASP A 401 8.60 -5.53 -16.71
CA ASP A 401 9.86 -4.84 -16.48
C ASP A 401 11.04 -5.83 -16.44
N LEU A 402 10.81 -7.01 -15.86
CA LEU A 402 11.77 -8.10 -15.88
C LEU A 402 12.12 -8.53 -17.30
N GLN A 403 11.14 -8.70 -18.19
CA GLN A 403 11.38 -9.02 -19.61
C GLN A 403 12.30 -8.00 -20.28
N GLU A 404 12.14 -6.72 -19.95
CA GLU A 404 12.99 -5.65 -20.48
C GLU A 404 14.40 -5.62 -19.87
N LEU A 405 14.50 -5.83 -18.56
CA LEU A 405 15.78 -5.83 -17.85
C LEU A 405 16.62 -7.07 -18.15
N SER A 406 16.00 -8.20 -18.46
CA SER A 406 16.69 -9.47 -18.74
C SER A 406 17.65 -9.42 -19.93
N LYS A 407 17.57 -8.37 -20.73
CA LYS A 407 18.54 -8.10 -21.82
C LYS A 407 19.93 -7.73 -21.29
N TYR A 408 20.02 -7.27 -20.05
CA TYR A 408 21.26 -6.77 -19.44
C TYR A 408 21.54 -7.35 -18.06
N TYR A 409 20.50 -7.88 -17.40
CA TYR A 409 20.56 -8.35 -16.02
C TYR A 409 19.97 -9.75 -15.88
N LYS A 410 20.62 -10.59 -15.09
CA LYS A 410 20.08 -11.88 -14.64
C LYS A 410 19.34 -11.69 -13.33
N VAL A 411 18.18 -12.31 -13.18
CA VAL A 411 17.49 -12.39 -11.88
C VAL A 411 18.19 -13.41 -11.00
N GLU A 412 18.69 -12.99 -9.84
CA GLU A 412 19.24 -13.90 -8.85
C GLU A 412 18.18 -14.39 -7.86
N GLU A 413 17.34 -13.49 -7.39
CA GLU A 413 16.41 -13.79 -6.31
C GLU A 413 15.11 -13.00 -6.45
N ILE A 414 13.99 -13.66 -6.12
CA ILE A 414 12.68 -13.03 -5.97
C ILE A 414 12.17 -13.33 -4.57
N LYS A 415 11.98 -12.29 -3.76
CA LYS A 415 11.33 -12.37 -2.45
C LYS A 415 10.06 -11.56 -2.44
N ALA A 416 9.10 -11.97 -1.64
CA ALA A 416 7.89 -11.20 -1.47
C ALA A 416 7.40 -11.25 -0.02
N VAL A 417 6.86 -10.12 0.42
CA VAL A 417 6.35 -9.89 1.77
C VAL A 417 4.87 -9.53 1.67
N ASP A 418 4.03 -10.16 2.46
CA ASP A 418 2.59 -9.87 2.49
C ASP A 418 2.31 -8.57 3.23
N SER A 419 2.43 -7.43 2.53
CA SER A 419 2.20 -6.11 3.12
C SER A 419 0.73 -5.80 3.40
N HIS A 420 -0.19 -6.51 2.74
CA HIS A 420 -1.63 -6.28 2.89
C HIS A 420 -2.36 -7.63 2.95
N MET A 421 -2.44 -8.16 4.15
CA MET A 421 -3.24 -9.36 4.41
C MET A 421 -4.68 -9.17 3.96
N TYR A 422 -5.30 -10.28 3.59
CA TYR A 422 -6.70 -10.35 3.14
C TYR A 422 -7.00 -9.67 1.78
N GLN A 423 -5.97 -9.13 1.10
CA GLN A 423 -6.06 -8.62 -0.26
C GLN A 423 -5.23 -9.49 -1.21
N SER A 424 -5.82 -9.93 -2.31
CA SER A 424 -5.20 -10.91 -3.21
C SER A 424 -3.93 -10.37 -3.89
N TYR A 425 -3.99 -9.17 -4.44
CA TYR A 425 -2.98 -8.61 -5.35
C TYR A 425 -1.97 -7.68 -4.69
N VAL A 426 -2.10 -7.39 -3.39
CA VAL A 426 -1.21 -6.45 -2.70
C VAL A 426 -0.15 -7.19 -1.90
N MET A 427 1.09 -7.02 -2.29
CA MET A 427 2.27 -7.54 -1.61
C MET A 427 3.48 -6.68 -1.99
N GLN A 428 4.55 -6.73 -1.22
CA GLN A 428 5.84 -6.13 -1.57
C GLN A 428 6.70 -7.19 -2.24
N ILE A 429 7.02 -7.02 -3.52
CA ILE A 429 7.85 -7.96 -4.28
C ILE A 429 9.20 -7.29 -4.52
N LEU A 430 10.28 -8.00 -4.23
CA LEU A 430 11.64 -7.55 -4.35
C LEU A 430 12.39 -8.46 -5.34
N PHE A 431 12.86 -7.89 -6.43
CA PHE A 431 13.76 -8.56 -7.37
C PHE A 431 15.19 -8.10 -7.12
N LEU A 432 16.10 -9.05 -7.06
CA LEU A 432 17.53 -8.79 -7.09
C LEU A 432 18.07 -9.17 -8.47
N PHE A 433 18.64 -8.20 -9.15
CA PHE A 433 19.24 -8.34 -10.47
C PHE A 433 20.75 -8.14 -10.39
N ARG A 434 21.53 -8.96 -11.15
CA ARG A 434 22.95 -8.78 -11.37
C ARG A 434 23.23 -8.56 -12.83
N HIS A 435 24.19 -7.69 -13.16
CA HIS A 435 24.63 -7.47 -14.54
C HIS A 435 25.19 -8.77 -15.12
N ILE A 436 24.90 -9.07 -16.40
CA ILE A 436 25.30 -10.34 -17.04
C ILE A 436 26.83 -10.49 -17.10
N ASP A 437 27.55 -9.37 -17.32
CA ASP A 437 29.01 -9.35 -17.41
C ASP A 437 29.71 -9.31 -16.03
N SER A 438 28.98 -9.43 -14.93
CA SER A 438 29.52 -9.37 -13.56
C SER A 438 29.85 -10.77 -12.98
N SER A 439 29.77 -11.82 -13.79
CA SER A 439 30.04 -13.21 -13.40
C SER A 439 31.49 -13.63 -13.68
#